data_88ffc662dad77582edfc151b7ba3a1c8
#
_entry.id   88ffc662dad77582edfc151b7ba3a1c8
#
_cell.length_a   1.000
_cell.length_b   1.000
_cell.length_c   1.000
_cell.angle_alpha   90.00
_cell.angle_beta   90.00
_cell.angle_gamma   90.00
#
_symmetry.space_group_name_H-M   'P 1'
#
loop_
_entity.id
_entity.type
_entity.pdbx_description
1 polymer ?
#
loop_
_entity_poly.entity_id
_entity_poly.type
_entity_poly.pdbx_seq_one_letter_code
_entity_poly.pdbx_strand_id
1 'polypeptide(L)'
;MSTSPVAIVTGAARGLGLAMVERLLAEGYRVMAADLASAEASWNYELGDINAMSAALEANGEDRLKTCPVDVTNADSCAECVDATLKHFGQLNLLVNNAGVVDSGPIDTFSEAAWDRIFAVNTKGIFLMTQAAVQALEGQENASIVNTASIAGKKGVRHMAAYCGSKFAAIGVTQSLAQELAPRGIRVNAICPGIVGTAMWLEHLMPKAKSTSNEIPDFADYVSQLIPMGEPQTAEDMADAVVYLARTNNVTGIALTVAGGMEMN
;
A
#
# COMPACT_ATOMS: atom_id res chain seq x y z
N MET A 1 -28.24 12.30 -8.85
CA MET A 1 -27.22 12.79 -7.94
C MET A 1 -26.07 11.78 -8.00
N SER A 2 -24.88 12.17 -8.38
CA SER A 2 -23.72 11.24 -8.35
C SER A 2 -23.51 10.82 -6.90
N THR A 3 -23.54 9.52 -6.63
CA THR A 3 -23.18 8.99 -5.31
C THR A 3 -21.67 9.13 -5.13
N SER A 4 -21.20 9.56 -3.94
CA SER A 4 -19.77 9.65 -3.64
C SER A 4 -19.05 8.33 -3.96
N PRO A 5 -17.91 8.34 -4.65
CA PRO A 5 -17.16 7.12 -4.96
C PRO A 5 -16.71 6.41 -3.68
N VAL A 6 -16.51 5.10 -3.77
CA VAL A 6 -16.11 4.24 -2.66
C VAL A 6 -14.73 3.67 -2.89
N ALA A 7 -13.89 3.70 -1.87
CA ALA A 7 -12.56 3.10 -1.87
C ALA A 7 -12.39 2.04 -0.78
N ILE A 8 -11.62 0.99 -1.05
CA ILE A 8 -11.00 0.12 -0.05
C ILE A 8 -9.52 0.48 0.01
N VAL A 9 -8.99 0.65 1.22
CA VAL A 9 -7.55 0.83 1.47
C VAL A 9 -7.08 -0.26 2.41
N THR A 10 -6.16 -1.12 1.98
CA THR A 10 -5.56 -2.14 2.84
C THR A 10 -4.32 -1.63 3.55
N GLY A 11 -4.01 -2.14 4.76
CA GLY A 11 -2.93 -1.60 5.60
C GLY A 11 -3.23 -0.17 6.06
N ALA A 12 -4.51 0.10 6.39
CA ALA A 12 -5.06 1.43 6.58
C ALA A 12 -4.82 2.03 7.98
N ALA A 13 -4.43 1.21 8.96
CA ALA A 13 -4.43 1.63 10.36
C ALA A 13 -3.29 2.60 10.72
N ARG A 14 -2.30 2.81 9.84
CA ARG A 14 -1.17 3.71 10.08
C ARG A 14 -0.41 4.09 8.80
N GLY A 15 0.57 4.99 8.97
CA GLY A 15 1.56 5.34 7.92
C GLY A 15 0.91 5.75 6.60
N LEU A 16 1.38 5.18 5.50
CA LEU A 16 0.89 5.51 4.15
C LEU A 16 -0.61 5.23 4.01
N GLY A 17 -1.08 4.07 4.52
CA GLY A 17 -2.48 3.68 4.41
C GLY A 17 -3.42 4.66 5.11
N LEU A 18 -3.07 5.12 6.31
CA LEU A 18 -3.85 6.11 7.05
C LEU A 18 -3.92 7.44 6.29
N ALA A 19 -2.78 7.94 5.80
CA ALA A 19 -2.76 9.17 5.01
C ALA A 19 -3.58 9.05 3.71
N MET A 20 -3.56 7.88 3.05
CA MET A 20 -4.41 7.60 1.89
C MET A 20 -5.90 7.62 2.25
N VAL A 21 -6.29 7.08 3.40
CA VAL A 21 -7.68 7.14 3.90
C VAL A 21 -8.10 8.60 4.12
N GLU A 22 -7.32 9.37 4.85
CA GLU A 22 -7.60 10.78 5.15
C GLU A 22 -7.71 11.61 3.86
N ARG A 23 -6.77 11.42 2.96
CA ARG A 23 -6.76 12.15 1.68
C ARG A 23 -7.96 11.79 0.80
N LEU A 24 -8.31 10.51 0.69
CA LEU A 24 -9.49 10.07 -0.08
C LEU A 24 -10.80 10.59 0.53
N LEU A 25 -10.92 10.64 1.87
CA LEU A 25 -12.05 11.28 2.54
C LEU A 25 -12.14 12.77 2.21
N ALA A 26 -11.01 13.49 2.21
CA ALA A 26 -10.96 14.91 1.83
C ALA A 26 -11.37 15.13 0.36
N GLU A 27 -11.08 14.16 -0.53
CA GLU A 27 -11.46 14.17 -1.93
C GLU A 27 -12.90 13.72 -2.22
N GLY A 28 -13.69 13.48 -1.16
CA GLY A 28 -15.12 13.15 -1.27
C GLY A 28 -15.41 11.64 -1.43
N TYR A 29 -14.44 10.76 -1.28
CA TYR A 29 -14.69 9.32 -1.22
C TYR A 29 -15.37 8.93 0.08
N ARG A 30 -16.08 7.80 0.05
CA ARG A 30 -16.40 6.97 1.20
C ARG A 30 -15.36 5.86 1.27
N VAL A 31 -14.86 5.53 2.44
CA VAL A 31 -13.69 4.64 2.56
C VAL A 31 -13.98 3.47 3.49
N MET A 32 -13.69 2.26 3.02
CA MET A 32 -13.51 1.08 3.83
C MET A 32 -12.02 0.98 4.18
N ALA A 33 -11.68 1.29 5.42
CA ALA A 33 -10.33 1.19 5.94
C ALA A 33 -10.10 -0.24 6.45
N ALA A 34 -9.25 -1.00 5.77
CA ALA A 34 -9.05 -2.42 5.99
C ALA A 34 -7.63 -2.70 6.54
N ASP A 35 -7.54 -3.42 7.66
CA ASP A 35 -6.25 -3.80 8.27
C ASP A 35 -6.41 -5.07 9.11
N LEU A 36 -5.31 -5.64 9.59
CA LEU A 36 -5.34 -6.77 10.51
C LEU A 36 -5.98 -6.36 11.84
N ALA A 37 -6.90 -7.20 12.35
CA ALA A 37 -7.65 -6.92 13.57
C ALA A 37 -6.88 -7.26 14.86
N SER A 38 -5.77 -7.99 14.81
CA SER A 38 -5.12 -8.52 16.00
C SER A 38 -3.63 -8.21 16.08
N ALA A 39 -3.18 -7.95 17.31
CA ALA A 39 -1.78 -7.90 17.72
C ALA A 39 -1.06 -9.27 17.64
N GLU A 40 -1.73 -10.34 17.23
CA GLU A 40 -1.18 -11.70 17.14
C GLU A 40 -0.27 -11.93 15.94
N ALA A 41 -0.23 -11.00 14.98
CA ALA A 41 0.76 -11.06 13.92
C ALA A 41 2.16 -10.85 14.53
N SER A 42 3.01 -11.86 14.43
CA SER A 42 4.39 -11.90 14.94
C SER A 42 5.34 -10.95 14.19
N TRP A 43 4.98 -9.68 14.07
CA TRP A 43 5.79 -8.64 13.43
C TRP A 43 6.66 -7.94 14.47
N ASN A 44 7.90 -7.64 14.14
CA ASN A 44 8.84 -6.95 15.02
C ASN A 44 8.61 -5.41 15.09
N TYR A 45 7.43 -4.92 14.73
CA TYR A 45 7.05 -3.53 14.86
C TYR A 45 5.56 -3.40 15.18
N GLU A 46 5.17 -2.31 15.83
CA GLU A 46 3.79 -2.10 16.26
C GLU A 46 2.83 -2.16 15.06
N LEU A 47 1.80 -2.99 15.18
CA LEU A 47 0.67 -2.99 14.26
C LEU A 47 -0.21 -1.77 14.57
N GLY A 48 -0.81 -1.19 13.53
CA GLY A 48 -1.82 -0.18 13.71
C GLY A 48 -3.04 -0.77 14.45
N ASP A 49 -3.70 0.06 15.24
CA ASP A 49 -4.98 -0.28 15.85
C ASP A 49 -6.11 0.27 14.98
N ILE A 50 -6.82 -0.63 14.28
CA ILE A 50 -7.92 -0.26 13.41
C ILE A 50 -9.08 0.39 14.17
N ASN A 51 -9.29 0.04 15.44
CA ASN A 51 -10.32 0.66 16.28
C ASN A 51 -9.89 2.07 16.70
N ALA A 52 -8.60 2.27 17.02
CA ALA A 52 -8.08 3.60 17.32
C ALA A 52 -8.17 4.52 16.11
N MET A 53 -7.87 4.01 14.90
CA MET A 53 -8.09 4.75 13.66
C MET A 53 -9.57 5.11 13.48
N SER A 54 -10.49 4.15 13.69
CA SER A 54 -11.93 4.40 13.61
C SER A 54 -12.35 5.54 14.54
N ALA A 55 -11.95 5.48 15.81
CA ALA A 55 -12.28 6.52 16.79
C ALA A 55 -11.71 7.90 16.40
N ALA A 56 -10.50 7.95 15.84
CA ALA A 56 -9.87 9.19 15.40
C ALA A 56 -10.55 9.82 14.18
N LEU A 57 -11.13 9.00 13.29
CA LEU A 57 -11.73 9.45 12.03
C LEU A 57 -13.26 9.53 12.06
N GLU A 58 -13.94 8.88 13.02
CA GLU A 58 -15.39 8.99 13.25
C GLU A 58 -15.84 10.45 13.49
N ALA A 59 -14.93 11.29 14.00
CA ALA A 59 -15.16 12.73 14.12
C ALA A 59 -15.39 13.44 12.77
N ASN A 60 -15.08 12.78 11.63
CA ASN A 60 -15.21 13.32 10.28
C ASN A 60 -16.46 12.84 9.51
N GLY A 61 -17.33 12.05 10.13
CA GLY A 61 -18.61 11.59 9.55
C GLY A 61 -18.75 10.08 9.43
N GLU A 62 -19.57 9.48 10.26
CA GLU A 62 -19.80 8.02 10.37
C GLU A 62 -20.23 7.35 9.05
N ASP A 63 -20.94 8.07 8.19
CA ASP A 63 -21.43 7.53 6.91
C ASP A 63 -20.35 7.44 5.83
N ARG A 64 -19.17 7.99 6.06
CA ARG A 64 -18.11 8.09 5.07
C ARG A 64 -16.93 7.17 5.32
N LEU A 65 -16.73 6.72 6.55
CA LEU A 65 -15.65 5.83 6.94
C LEU A 65 -16.21 4.61 7.66
N LYS A 66 -15.77 3.42 7.23
CA LYS A 66 -15.95 2.17 7.96
C LYS A 66 -14.64 1.41 8.02
N THR A 67 -14.47 0.61 9.07
CA THR A 67 -13.33 -0.26 9.24
C THR A 67 -13.72 -1.71 8.98
N CYS A 68 -12.78 -2.50 8.46
CA CYS A 68 -12.94 -3.92 8.24
C CYS A 68 -11.66 -4.66 8.61
N PRO A 69 -11.69 -5.66 9.48
CA PRO A 69 -10.56 -6.54 9.66
C PRO A 69 -10.29 -7.34 8.38
N VAL A 70 -9.04 -7.36 7.92
CA VAL A 70 -8.65 -8.14 6.74
C VAL A 70 -7.23 -8.71 6.89
N ASP A 71 -7.10 -10.01 6.64
CA ASP A 71 -5.83 -10.64 6.34
C ASP A 71 -5.72 -10.81 4.81
N VAL A 72 -4.91 -9.97 4.18
CA VAL A 72 -4.72 -10.00 2.72
C VAL A 72 -4.08 -11.30 2.21
N THR A 73 -3.53 -12.14 3.08
CA THR A 73 -2.97 -13.46 2.72
C THR A 73 -4.02 -14.56 2.63
N ASN A 74 -5.26 -14.28 3.08
CA ASN A 74 -6.40 -15.20 3.12
C ASN A 74 -7.49 -14.75 2.14
N ALA A 75 -7.86 -15.63 1.21
CA ALA A 75 -8.84 -15.34 0.16
C ALA A 75 -10.24 -15.06 0.70
N ASP A 76 -10.69 -15.82 1.70
CA ASP A 76 -12.02 -15.65 2.31
C ASP A 76 -12.11 -14.31 3.02
N SER A 77 -11.06 -13.93 3.78
CA SER A 77 -10.98 -12.61 4.43
C SER A 77 -11.01 -11.45 3.43
N CYS A 78 -10.35 -11.60 2.28
CA CYS A 78 -10.41 -10.60 1.20
C CYS A 78 -11.83 -10.48 0.63
N ALA A 79 -12.51 -11.60 0.38
CA ALA A 79 -13.89 -11.62 -0.11
C ALA A 79 -14.87 -10.98 0.90
N GLU A 80 -14.76 -11.34 2.17
CA GLU A 80 -15.56 -10.76 3.26
C GLU A 80 -15.41 -9.24 3.36
N CYS A 81 -14.19 -8.71 3.17
CA CYS A 81 -13.95 -7.27 3.16
C CYS A 81 -14.67 -6.55 1.98
N VAL A 82 -14.63 -7.15 0.80
CA VAL A 82 -15.35 -6.61 -0.38
C VAL A 82 -16.86 -6.67 -0.17
N ASP A 83 -17.39 -7.80 0.32
CA ASP A 83 -18.82 -7.97 0.60
C ASP A 83 -19.31 -6.98 1.67
N ALA A 84 -18.53 -6.76 2.73
CA ALA A 84 -18.81 -5.76 3.76
C ALA A 84 -18.86 -4.35 3.15
N THR A 85 -17.95 -4.05 2.21
CA THR A 85 -17.91 -2.76 1.51
C THR A 85 -19.17 -2.57 0.65
N LEU A 86 -19.54 -3.56 -0.15
CA LEU A 86 -20.73 -3.51 -0.99
C LEU A 86 -22.01 -3.44 -0.15
N LYS A 87 -22.09 -4.20 0.93
CA LYS A 87 -23.24 -4.18 1.86
C LYS A 87 -23.43 -2.80 2.49
N HIS A 88 -22.33 -2.13 2.85
CA HIS A 88 -22.41 -0.85 3.57
C HIS A 88 -22.55 0.35 2.62
N PHE A 89 -21.76 0.37 1.54
CA PHE A 89 -21.67 1.52 0.63
C PHE A 89 -22.39 1.34 -0.70
N GLY A 90 -22.73 0.10 -1.08
CA GLY A 90 -23.46 -0.23 -2.30
C GLY A 90 -22.63 -0.27 -3.59
N GLN A 91 -21.36 0.12 -3.56
CA GLN A 91 -20.46 0.14 -4.73
C GLN A 91 -18.99 0.09 -4.31
N LEU A 92 -18.09 -0.12 -5.29
CA LEU A 92 -16.64 -0.02 -5.12
C LEU A 92 -16.03 0.59 -6.39
N ASN A 93 -15.34 1.72 -6.27
CA ASN A 93 -14.73 2.43 -7.40
C ASN A 93 -13.19 2.36 -7.37
N LEU A 94 -12.60 2.23 -6.19
CA LEU A 94 -11.14 2.22 -6.01
C LEU A 94 -10.70 1.13 -5.03
N LEU A 95 -9.74 0.31 -5.44
CA LEU A 95 -9.01 -0.57 -4.55
C LEU A 95 -7.58 -0.07 -4.41
N VAL A 96 -7.13 0.22 -3.19
CA VAL A 96 -5.73 0.55 -2.86
C VAL A 96 -5.12 -0.63 -2.11
N ASN A 97 -4.31 -1.43 -2.81
CA ASN A 97 -3.51 -2.49 -2.24
C ASN A 97 -2.24 -1.88 -1.63
N ASN A 98 -2.35 -1.44 -0.38
CA ASN A 98 -1.25 -0.80 0.34
C ASN A 98 -0.65 -1.70 1.43
N ALA A 99 -1.35 -2.68 1.95
CA ALA A 99 -0.81 -3.61 2.93
C ALA A 99 0.54 -4.17 2.47
N GLY A 100 1.55 -4.07 3.33
CA GLY A 100 2.88 -4.49 2.99
C GLY A 100 3.79 -4.62 4.20
N VAL A 101 4.80 -5.48 4.05
CA VAL A 101 5.77 -5.80 5.09
C VAL A 101 7.16 -5.82 4.50
N VAL A 102 8.16 -5.58 5.35
CA VAL A 102 9.57 -5.60 4.98
C VAL A 102 10.37 -6.43 6.00
N ASP A 103 11.35 -7.11 5.51
CA ASP A 103 12.45 -7.64 6.31
C ASP A 103 13.74 -7.61 5.48
N SER A 104 14.88 -7.61 6.15
CA SER A 104 16.20 -7.52 5.53
C SER A 104 17.21 -8.38 6.29
N GLY A 105 18.19 -8.90 5.60
CA GLY A 105 19.26 -9.69 6.18
C GLY A 105 20.17 -10.31 5.12
N PRO A 106 21.37 -10.78 5.51
CA PRO A 106 22.27 -11.51 4.62
C PRO A 106 21.60 -12.76 4.07
N ILE A 107 21.91 -13.11 2.83
CA ILE A 107 21.25 -14.23 2.12
C ILE A 107 21.48 -15.58 2.78
N ASP A 108 22.64 -15.78 3.41
CA ASP A 108 23.05 -17.01 4.07
C ASP A 108 22.34 -17.26 5.41
N THR A 109 21.72 -16.24 5.99
CA THR A 109 21.00 -16.33 7.27
C THR A 109 19.54 -15.88 7.18
N PHE A 110 19.09 -15.41 6.02
CA PHE A 110 17.70 -14.97 5.84
C PHE A 110 16.75 -16.18 5.82
N SER A 111 15.73 -16.17 6.68
CA SER A 111 14.85 -17.34 6.85
C SER A 111 13.84 -17.49 5.71
N GLU A 112 13.55 -18.75 5.34
CA GLU A 112 12.49 -19.10 4.40
C GLU A 112 11.12 -18.56 4.87
N ALA A 113 10.82 -18.67 6.15
CA ALA A 113 9.57 -18.16 6.71
C ALA A 113 9.41 -16.63 6.54
N ALA A 114 10.49 -15.85 6.64
CA ALA A 114 10.46 -14.42 6.36
C ALA A 114 10.24 -14.13 4.86
N TRP A 115 10.87 -14.92 3.99
CA TRP A 115 10.67 -14.86 2.55
C TRP A 115 9.19 -15.11 2.19
N ASP A 116 8.64 -16.24 2.64
CA ASP A 116 7.26 -16.64 2.35
C ASP A 116 6.25 -15.58 2.82
N ARG A 117 6.46 -15.06 4.03
CA ARG A 117 5.62 -14.00 4.60
C ARG A 117 5.64 -12.73 3.76
N ILE A 118 6.82 -12.29 3.31
CA ILE A 118 6.94 -11.10 2.46
C ILE A 118 6.17 -11.28 1.15
N PHE A 119 6.34 -12.42 0.49
CA PHE A 119 5.62 -12.69 -0.76
C PHE A 119 4.13 -12.91 -0.54
N ALA A 120 3.74 -13.55 0.55
CA ALA A 120 2.32 -13.74 0.90
C ALA A 120 1.59 -12.40 1.04
N VAL A 121 2.20 -11.43 1.73
CA VAL A 121 1.56 -10.10 1.92
C VAL A 121 1.74 -9.22 0.70
N ASN A 122 2.99 -8.98 0.26
CA ASN A 122 3.29 -7.94 -0.71
C ASN A 122 2.90 -8.28 -2.15
N THR A 123 2.78 -9.58 -2.48
CA THR A 123 2.52 -10.05 -3.84
C THR A 123 1.21 -10.83 -3.92
N LYS A 124 1.08 -11.92 -3.16
CA LYS A 124 -0.15 -12.74 -3.15
C LYS A 124 -1.33 -11.93 -2.62
N GLY A 125 -1.13 -11.05 -1.62
CA GLY A 125 -2.16 -10.18 -1.10
C GLY A 125 -2.75 -9.24 -2.16
N ILE A 126 -1.92 -8.64 -3.01
CA ILE A 126 -2.37 -7.85 -4.17
C ILE A 126 -3.26 -8.69 -5.09
N PHE A 127 -2.83 -9.92 -5.40
CA PHE A 127 -3.61 -10.82 -6.24
C PHE A 127 -4.96 -11.17 -5.62
N LEU A 128 -5.00 -11.59 -4.35
CA LEU A 128 -6.23 -12.02 -3.68
C LEU A 128 -7.24 -10.88 -3.52
N MET A 129 -6.80 -9.71 -3.07
CA MET A 129 -7.68 -8.55 -2.95
C MET A 129 -8.21 -8.09 -4.30
N THR A 130 -7.37 -8.10 -5.35
CA THR A 130 -7.81 -7.78 -6.70
C THR A 130 -8.83 -8.79 -7.21
N GLN A 131 -8.58 -10.09 -7.03
CA GLN A 131 -9.50 -11.17 -7.43
C GLN A 131 -10.86 -11.01 -6.75
N ALA A 132 -10.90 -10.69 -5.47
CA ALA A 132 -12.14 -10.44 -4.74
C ALA A 132 -12.88 -9.18 -5.24
N ALA A 133 -12.14 -8.10 -5.58
CA ALA A 133 -12.73 -6.80 -5.89
C ALA A 133 -13.14 -6.62 -7.36
N VAL A 134 -12.59 -7.40 -8.28
CA VAL A 134 -12.70 -7.14 -9.73
C VAL A 134 -14.15 -7.08 -10.23
N GLN A 135 -15.04 -7.93 -9.73
CA GLN A 135 -16.45 -7.93 -10.12
C GLN A 135 -17.20 -6.69 -9.58
N ALA A 136 -16.84 -6.23 -8.39
CA ALA A 136 -17.43 -5.04 -7.79
C ALA A 136 -16.97 -3.74 -8.49
N LEU A 137 -15.78 -3.74 -9.06
CA LEU A 137 -15.21 -2.61 -9.81
C LEU A 137 -15.76 -2.53 -11.24
N GLU A 138 -16.13 -3.66 -11.83
CA GLU A 138 -16.58 -3.70 -13.23
C GLU A 138 -17.86 -2.88 -13.44
N GLY A 139 -17.84 -2.02 -14.45
CA GLY A 139 -18.98 -1.14 -14.78
C GLY A 139 -19.12 0.08 -13.88
N GLN A 140 -18.25 0.26 -12.90
CA GLN A 140 -18.24 1.48 -12.08
C GLN A 140 -17.54 2.65 -12.79
N GLU A 141 -18.03 3.86 -12.53
CA GLU A 141 -17.39 5.06 -13.03
C GLU A 141 -16.00 5.23 -12.42
N ASN A 142 -14.99 5.48 -13.26
CA ASN A 142 -13.59 5.66 -12.87
C ASN A 142 -12.97 4.49 -12.09
N ALA A 143 -13.42 3.26 -12.34
CA ALA A 143 -12.89 2.07 -11.69
C ALA A 143 -11.36 1.99 -11.77
N SER A 144 -10.71 1.83 -10.62
CA SER A 144 -9.25 1.84 -10.54
C SER A 144 -8.71 0.94 -9.43
N ILE A 145 -7.52 0.39 -9.67
CA ILE A 145 -6.71 -0.33 -8.68
C ILE A 145 -5.36 0.37 -8.60
N VAL A 146 -4.91 0.69 -7.39
CA VAL A 146 -3.58 1.25 -7.14
C VAL A 146 -2.83 0.33 -6.18
N ASN A 147 -1.69 -0.18 -6.63
CA ASN A 147 -0.84 -1.07 -5.85
C ASN A 147 0.35 -0.30 -5.27
N THR A 148 0.65 -0.48 -3.99
CA THR A 148 1.85 0.09 -3.37
C THR A 148 3.05 -0.83 -3.61
N ALA A 149 3.84 -0.51 -4.66
CA ALA A 149 5.14 -1.13 -4.91
C ALA A 149 6.24 -0.47 -4.07
N SER A 150 7.36 -0.10 -4.67
CA SER A 150 8.50 0.58 -4.06
C SER A 150 9.53 0.92 -5.14
N ILE A 151 10.44 1.86 -4.91
CA ILE A 151 11.69 1.96 -5.69
C ILE A 151 12.51 0.66 -5.61
N ALA A 152 12.39 -0.12 -4.53
CA ALA A 152 12.96 -1.47 -4.41
C ALA A 152 12.32 -2.50 -5.37
N GLY A 153 11.23 -2.16 -6.04
CA GLY A 153 10.66 -2.90 -7.16
C GLY A 153 11.22 -2.51 -8.53
N LYS A 154 12.11 -1.53 -8.58
CA LYS A 154 12.77 -1.03 -9.81
C LYS A 154 14.28 -1.29 -9.81
N LYS A 155 14.88 -1.38 -8.64
CA LYS A 155 16.30 -1.75 -8.48
C LYS A 155 16.51 -2.62 -7.25
N GLY A 156 17.55 -3.46 -7.29
CA GLY A 156 17.96 -4.27 -6.15
C GLY A 156 18.60 -3.44 -5.05
N VAL A 157 18.32 -3.80 -3.81
CA VAL A 157 18.93 -3.22 -2.61
C VAL A 157 19.64 -4.34 -1.84
N ARG A 158 20.86 -4.07 -1.37
CA ARG A 158 21.65 -5.06 -0.61
C ARG A 158 20.88 -5.53 0.61
N HIS A 159 20.92 -6.83 0.89
CA HIS A 159 20.25 -7.50 2.00
C HIS A 159 18.71 -7.47 1.97
N MET A 160 18.10 -7.08 0.86
CA MET A 160 16.64 -6.98 0.71
C MET A 160 16.10 -7.87 -0.42
N ALA A 161 16.72 -9.02 -0.69
CA ALA A 161 16.37 -9.87 -1.83
C ALA A 161 14.87 -10.25 -1.87
N ALA A 162 14.30 -10.70 -0.74
CA ALA A 162 12.89 -11.05 -0.65
C ALA A 162 11.97 -9.83 -0.87
N TYR A 163 12.27 -8.71 -0.20
CA TYR A 163 11.48 -7.48 -0.35
C TYR A 163 11.55 -6.93 -1.78
N CYS A 164 12.75 -6.79 -2.34
CA CYS A 164 12.92 -6.36 -3.74
C CYS A 164 12.15 -7.29 -4.68
N GLY A 165 12.35 -8.61 -4.57
CA GLY A 165 11.63 -9.59 -5.38
C GLY A 165 10.12 -9.44 -5.32
N SER A 166 9.57 -9.26 -4.11
CA SER A 166 8.13 -9.05 -3.92
C SER A 166 7.61 -7.74 -4.54
N LYS A 167 8.41 -6.66 -4.51
CA LYS A 167 8.04 -5.36 -5.09
C LYS A 167 8.24 -5.30 -6.60
N PHE A 168 9.23 -6.01 -7.17
CA PHE A 168 9.30 -6.28 -8.62
C PHE A 168 8.09 -7.07 -9.09
N ALA A 169 7.69 -8.12 -8.35
CA ALA A 169 6.50 -8.89 -8.65
C ALA A 169 5.23 -8.03 -8.61
N ALA A 170 5.08 -7.12 -7.63
CA ALA A 170 3.96 -6.18 -7.56
C ALA A 170 3.84 -5.30 -8.83
N ILE A 171 4.98 -4.83 -9.38
CA ILE A 171 4.98 -4.08 -10.65
C ILE A 171 4.59 -4.98 -11.82
N GLY A 172 5.12 -6.19 -11.91
CA GLY A 172 4.77 -7.16 -12.95
C GLY A 172 3.29 -7.54 -12.94
N VAL A 173 2.74 -7.81 -11.74
CA VAL A 173 1.30 -8.06 -11.53
C VAL A 173 0.46 -6.84 -11.95
N THR A 174 0.88 -5.63 -11.59
CA THR A 174 0.21 -4.39 -12.00
C THR A 174 0.11 -4.28 -13.52
N GLN A 175 1.21 -4.50 -14.23
CA GLN A 175 1.25 -4.39 -15.70
C GLN A 175 0.40 -5.46 -16.39
N SER A 176 0.43 -6.70 -15.89
CA SER A 176 -0.38 -7.79 -16.42
C SER A 176 -1.87 -7.51 -16.22
N LEU A 177 -2.29 -7.16 -15.01
CA LEU A 177 -3.68 -6.84 -14.69
C LEU A 177 -4.17 -5.59 -15.42
N ALA A 178 -3.31 -4.61 -15.68
CA ALA A 178 -3.67 -3.44 -16.48
C ALA A 178 -4.11 -3.81 -17.89
N GLN A 179 -3.42 -4.75 -18.54
CA GLN A 179 -3.79 -5.24 -19.87
C GLN A 179 -5.07 -6.09 -19.84
N GLU A 180 -5.19 -6.96 -18.84
CA GLU A 180 -6.33 -7.87 -18.69
C GLU A 180 -7.63 -7.12 -18.36
N LEU A 181 -7.56 -6.12 -17.48
CA LEU A 181 -8.74 -5.44 -16.94
C LEU A 181 -9.14 -4.16 -17.71
N ALA A 182 -8.27 -3.62 -18.55
CA ALA A 182 -8.59 -2.45 -19.37
C ALA A 182 -9.85 -2.63 -20.25
N PRO A 183 -10.08 -3.78 -20.92
CA PRO A 183 -11.33 -4.01 -21.66
C PRO A 183 -12.58 -4.04 -20.77
N ARG A 184 -12.43 -4.24 -19.47
CA ARG A 184 -13.50 -4.20 -18.47
C ARG A 184 -13.68 -2.80 -17.84
N GLY A 185 -12.97 -1.80 -18.35
CA GLY A 185 -13.03 -0.42 -17.85
C GLY A 185 -12.31 -0.17 -16.53
N ILE A 186 -11.45 -1.09 -16.09
CA ILE A 186 -10.70 -0.98 -14.82
C ILE A 186 -9.24 -0.64 -15.11
N ARG A 187 -8.76 0.47 -14.59
CA ARG A 187 -7.34 0.87 -14.67
C ARG A 187 -6.56 0.26 -13.51
N VAL A 188 -5.34 -0.18 -13.76
CA VAL A 188 -4.46 -0.75 -12.73
C VAL A 188 -3.10 -0.08 -12.81
N ASN A 189 -2.67 0.56 -11.72
CA ASN A 189 -1.41 1.27 -11.64
C ASN A 189 -0.69 0.94 -10.32
N ALA A 190 0.57 1.32 -10.21
CA ALA A 190 1.32 1.24 -8.97
C ALA A 190 1.93 2.59 -8.61
N ILE A 191 2.08 2.85 -7.32
CA ILE A 191 2.99 3.85 -6.78
C ILE A 191 4.28 3.16 -6.32
N CYS A 192 5.41 3.84 -6.49
CA CYS A 192 6.73 3.38 -6.06
C CYS A 192 7.33 4.39 -5.08
N PRO A 193 7.00 4.29 -3.79
CA PRO A 193 7.57 5.14 -2.75
C PRO A 193 9.09 5.01 -2.68
N GLY A 194 9.76 6.13 -2.41
CA GLY A 194 11.14 6.19 -1.97
C GLY A 194 11.29 5.96 -0.47
N ILE A 195 12.09 6.82 0.18
CA ILE A 195 12.28 6.81 1.63
C ILE A 195 11.22 7.71 2.25
N VAL A 196 10.27 7.11 2.95
CA VAL A 196 9.22 7.82 3.68
C VAL A 196 9.47 7.69 5.17
N GLY A 197 9.37 8.76 5.93
CA GLY A 197 9.62 8.80 7.37
C GLY A 197 8.54 8.07 8.20
N THR A 198 8.27 6.81 7.89
CA THR A 198 7.29 5.96 8.59
C THR A 198 7.98 5.02 9.57
N ALA A 199 7.19 4.38 10.46
CA ALA A 199 7.66 3.35 11.39
C ALA A 199 8.47 2.24 10.70
N MET A 200 8.10 1.86 9.47
CA MET A 200 8.85 0.89 8.67
C MET A 200 10.33 1.30 8.49
N TRP A 201 10.61 2.57 8.24
CA TRP A 201 11.97 3.10 8.12
C TRP A 201 12.61 3.38 9.47
N LEU A 202 11.91 4.11 10.35
CA LEU A 202 12.49 4.64 11.59
C LEU A 202 12.69 3.55 12.64
N GLU A 203 11.74 2.61 12.75
CA GLU A 203 11.72 1.60 13.80
C GLU A 203 12.29 0.25 13.36
N HIS A 204 12.30 -0.05 12.04
CA HIS A 204 12.70 -1.35 11.54
C HIS A 204 13.96 -1.31 10.67
N LEU A 205 13.98 -0.53 9.58
CA LEU A 205 15.10 -0.54 8.64
C LEU A 205 16.34 0.16 9.15
N MET A 206 16.21 1.36 9.76
CA MET A 206 17.34 2.11 10.29
C MET A 206 18.04 1.41 11.47
N PRO A 207 17.36 0.85 12.48
CA PRO A 207 18.01 0.10 13.54
C PRO A 207 18.78 -1.11 13.01
N LYS A 208 18.24 -1.86 12.05
CA LYS A 208 18.95 -2.99 11.41
C LYS A 208 20.17 -2.53 10.62
N ALA A 209 20.06 -1.46 9.87
CA ALA A 209 21.18 -0.90 9.14
C ALA A 209 22.31 -0.45 10.11
N LYS A 210 21.97 0.25 11.18
CA LYS A 210 22.92 0.67 12.23
C LYS A 210 23.56 -0.51 12.96
N SER A 211 22.88 -1.63 13.12
CA SER A 211 23.46 -2.84 13.75
C SER A 211 24.53 -3.51 12.88
N THR A 212 24.53 -3.25 11.58
CA THR A 212 25.49 -3.82 10.62
C THR A 212 26.65 -2.88 10.26
N SER A 213 26.55 -1.58 10.59
CA SER A 213 27.61 -0.59 10.37
C SER A 213 27.49 0.57 11.36
N ASN A 214 28.59 0.85 12.07
CA ASN A 214 28.67 2.01 12.97
C ASN A 214 28.79 3.36 12.24
N GLU A 215 28.87 3.36 10.91
CA GLU A 215 29.07 4.55 10.08
C GLU A 215 27.76 5.10 9.48
N ILE A 216 26.59 4.52 9.82
CA ILE A 216 25.34 5.02 9.28
C ILE A 216 24.92 6.27 10.06
N PRO A 217 24.84 7.43 9.39
CA PRO A 217 24.44 8.69 10.00
C PRO A 217 23.01 8.61 10.56
N ASP A 218 22.57 9.66 11.21
CA ASP A 218 21.16 9.73 11.60
C ASP A 218 20.25 9.79 10.35
N PHE A 219 18.95 9.67 10.56
CA PHE A 219 18.02 9.54 9.45
C PHE A 219 18.02 10.75 8.50
N ALA A 220 18.11 11.96 9.04
CA ALA A 220 18.12 13.19 8.25
C ALA A 220 19.36 13.31 7.36
N ASP A 221 20.53 13.04 7.93
CA ASP A 221 21.80 13.05 7.20
C ASP A 221 21.84 11.92 6.14
N TYR A 222 21.33 10.73 6.48
CA TYR A 222 21.24 9.61 5.54
C TYR A 222 20.37 9.96 4.34
N VAL A 223 19.20 10.54 4.58
CA VAL A 223 18.25 10.94 3.55
C VAL A 223 18.80 12.03 2.66
N SER A 224 19.41 13.09 3.25
CA SER A 224 19.97 14.23 2.49
C SER A 224 21.05 13.82 1.48
N GLN A 225 21.76 12.72 1.75
CA GLN A 225 22.80 12.19 0.86
C GLN A 225 22.23 11.32 -0.27
N LEU A 226 21.06 10.70 -0.08
CA LEU A 226 20.50 9.73 -1.00
C LEU A 226 19.42 10.32 -1.91
N ILE A 227 18.66 11.30 -1.44
CA ILE A 227 17.53 11.88 -2.16
C ILE A 227 17.96 13.21 -2.79
N PRO A 228 17.93 13.36 -4.12
CA PRO A 228 18.31 14.59 -4.79
C PRO A 228 17.56 15.85 -4.30
N MET A 229 16.29 15.73 -3.89
CA MET A 229 15.54 16.82 -3.27
C MET A 229 15.94 17.10 -1.82
N GLY A 230 16.79 16.27 -1.21
CA GLY A 230 17.37 16.46 0.12
C GLY A 230 16.47 16.10 1.30
N GLU A 231 15.21 15.76 1.07
CA GLU A 231 14.21 15.49 2.11
C GLU A 231 13.51 14.15 1.87
N PRO A 232 13.09 13.43 2.93
CA PRO A 232 12.28 12.23 2.78
C PRO A 232 10.90 12.60 2.22
N GLN A 233 10.28 11.66 1.52
CA GLN A 233 8.89 11.81 1.13
C GLN A 233 8.00 11.69 2.37
N THR A 234 6.83 12.33 2.30
CA THR A 234 5.78 12.24 3.30
C THR A 234 4.76 11.16 2.95
N ALA A 235 3.91 10.79 3.90
CA ALA A 235 2.80 9.89 3.63
C ALA A 235 1.74 10.57 2.74
N GLU A 236 1.61 11.88 2.84
CA GLU A 236 0.73 12.73 2.05
C GLU A 236 1.13 12.75 0.58
N ASP A 237 2.44 12.78 0.25
CA ASP A 237 2.92 12.68 -1.14
C ASP A 237 2.44 11.38 -1.80
N MET A 238 2.44 10.28 -1.05
CA MET A 238 1.93 8.99 -1.52
C MET A 238 0.42 9.02 -1.71
N ALA A 239 -0.30 9.65 -0.79
CA ALA A 239 -1.75 9.79 -0.87
C ALA A 239 -2.17 10.65 -2.07
N ASP A 240 -1.45 11.74 -2.36
CA ASP A 240 -1.67 12.57 -3.55
C ASP A 240 -1.43 11.79 -4.85
N ALA A 241 -0.40 10.97 -4.90
CA ALA A 241 -0.14 10.09 -6.05
C ALA A 241 -1.28 9.06 -6.25
N VAL A 242 -1.84 8.50 -5.17
CA VAL A 242 -3.00 7.61 -5.26
C VAL A 242 -4.22 8.35 -5.83
N VAL A 243 -4.51 9.56 -5.35
CA VAL A 243 -5.63 10.37 -5.86
C VAL A 243 -5.43 10.71 -7.35
N TYR A 244 -4.21 11.05 -7.76
CA TYR A 244 -3.88 11.29 -9.17
C TYR A 244 -4.19 10.05 -10.02
N LEU A 245 -3.70 8.89 -9.64
CA LEU A 245 -3.93 7.63 -10.38
C LEU A 245 -5.40 7.19 -10.36
N ALA A 246 -6.12 7.46 -9.27
CA ALA A 246 -7.54 7.15 -9.16
C ALA A 246 -8.41 7.98 -10.11
N ARG A 247 -8.02 9.22 -10.43
CA ARG A 247 -8.82 10.18 -11.21
C ARG A 247 -8.39 10.34 -12.66
N THR A 248 -7.14 10.02 -12.98
CA THR A 248 -6.59 10.28 -14.32
C THR A 248 -7.02 9.20 -15.31
N ASN A 249 -7.83 9.58 -16.29
CA ASN A 249 -8.23 8.72 -17.40
C ASN A 249 -7.02 8.43 -18.31
N ASN A 250 -7.05 7.29 -19.00
CA ASN A 250 -6.00 6.84 -19.94
C ASN A 250 -4.61 6.62 -19.33
N VAL A 251 -4.53 6.46 -17.98
CA VAL A 251 -3.32 6.05 -17.29
C VAL A 251 -3.57 4.67 -16.68
N THR A 252 -2.95 3.65 -17.25
CA THR A 252 -2.99 2.26 -16.77
C THR A 252 -1.67 1.56 -17.06
N GLY A 253 -1.24 0.65 -16.19
CA GLY A 253 0.00 -0.13 -16.32
C GLY A 253 1.27 0.60 -15.91
N ILE A 254 1.20 1.82 -15.37
CA ILE A 254 2.39 2.55 -14.93
C ILE A 254 2.76 2.20 -13.48
N ALA A 255 4.05 2.37 -13.20
CA ALA A 255 4.61 2.33 -11.86
C ALA A 255 5.20 3.72 -11.55
N LEU A 256 4.35 4.59 -10.96
CA LEU A 256 4.67 5.98 -10.68
C LEU A 256 5.66 6.09 -9.53
N THR A 257 6.85 6.61 -9.81
CA THR A 257 7.88 6.85 -8.78
C THR A 257 7.60 8.15 -8.04
N VAL A 258 7.57 8.07 -6.70
CA VAL A 258 7.47 9.20 -5.78
C VAL A 258 8.63 9.10 -4.80
N ALA A 259 9.80 9.63 -5.19
CA ALA A 259 11.07 9.34 -4.51
C ALA A 259 12.06 10.53 -4.48
N GLY A 260 11.60 11.76 -4.72
CA GLY A 260 12.45 12.94 -4.67
C GLY A 260 13.66 12.89 -5.61
N GLY A 261 13.58 12.14 -6.73
CA GLY A 261 14.66 11.96 -7.69
C GLY A 261 15.63 10.81 -7.38
N MET A 262 15.42 10.05 -6.30
CA MET A 262 16.26 8.89 -5.92
C MET A 262 16.17 7.74 -6.94
N GLU A 263 15.04 7.63 -7.61
CA GLU A 263 14.76 6.70 -8.70
C GLU A 263 13.87 7.36 -9.73
N MET A 264 14.16 7.22 -11.02
CA MET A 264 13.51 7.98 -12.09
C MET A 264 12.76 7.11 -13.12
N ASN A 265 12.93 5.78 -13.10
CA ASN A 265 12.34 4.88 -14.11
C ASN A 265 11.05 4.21 -13.63
#